data_868589689eaf993bf4b10bba56b71afe
#
_entry.id   868589689eaf993bf4b10bba56b71afe
#
_cell.length_a   1.000
_cell.length_b   1.000
_cell.length_c   1.000
_cell.angle_alpha   90.00
_cell.angle_beta   90.00
_cell.angle_gamma   90.00
#
_symmetry.space_group_name_H-M   'P 1'
#
loop_
_entity.id
_entity.type
_entity.pdbx_description
1 polymer ?
#
loop_
_entity_poly.entity_id
_entity_poly.type
_entity_poly.pdbx_seq_one_letter_code
_entity_poly.pdbx_strand_id
1 'polypeptide(L)' 'MRVLLIEDDSAVAQSIELMLKSESFNVYTTDLGEEGVDLGKLYDYDIILLDLNLPDMSGYDVLKQLRVSKIKTPF' A
#
# COMPACT_ATOMS: atom_id res chain seq x y z
N MET A 1 -12.91 -7.10 -0.43
CA MET A 1 -12.08 -5.93 -0.76
C MET A 1 -10.61 -6.29 -0.64
N ARG A 2 -9.82 -5.89 -1.61
CA ARG A 2 -8.37 -6.11 -1.62
C ARG A 2 -7.66 -4.81 -1.30
N VAL A 3 -6.81 -4.83 -0.28
CA VAL A 3 -6.11 -3.66 0.23
C VAL A 3 -4.60 -3.86 0.11
N LEU A 4 -3.91 -2.89 -0.47
CA LEU A 4 -2.45 -2.84 -0.43
C LEU A 4 -2.05 -1.87 0.69
N LEU A 5 -1.28 -2.35 1.65
CA LEU A 5 -0.77 -1.56 2.76
C LEU A 5 0.74 -1.37 2.60
N ILE A 6 1.17 -0.13 2.46
CA ILE A 6 2.58 0.23 2.34
C ILE A 6 2.98 0.98 3.61
N GLU A 7 3.62 0.26 4.54
CA GLU A 7 3.93 0.75 5.88
C GLU A 7 5.20 0.08 6.39
N ASP A 8 6.19 0.85 6.81
CA ASP A 8 7.47 0.30 7.29
C ASP A 8 7.50 0.00 8.79
N ASP A 9 6.61 0.59 9.58
CA ASP A 9 6.49 0.27 11.00
C ASP A 9 5.71 -1.04 11.15
N SER A 10 6.42 -2.11 11.54
CA SER A 10 5.80 -3.44 11.62
C SER A 10 4.67 -3.53 12.64
N ALA A 11 4.76 -2.81 13.75
CA ALA A 11 3.71 -2.81 14.77
C ALA A 11 2.44 -2.13 14.25
N VAL A 12 2.59 -1.01 13.57
CA VAL A 12 1.47 -0.29 12.94
C VAL A 12 0.85 -1.15 11.85
N ALA A 13 1.68 -1.73 10.98
CA ALA A 13 1.22 -2.60 9.89
C ALA A 13 0.41 -3.78 10.43
N GLN A 14 0.91 -4.46 11.46
CA GLN A 14 0.21 -5.60 12.07
C GLN A 14 -1.13 -5.20 12.67
N SER A 15 -1.20 -4.04 13.31
CA SER A 15 -2.44 -3.53 13.89
C SER A 15 -3.48 -3.25 12.82
N ILE A 16 -3.07 -2.62 11.72
CA ILE A 16 -3.96 -2.32 10.59
C ILE A 16 -4.41 -3.63 9.92
N GLU A 17 -3.48 -4.55 9.66
CA GLU A 17 -3.81 -5.84 9.06
C GLU A 17 -4.85 -6.59 9.89
N LEU A 18 -4.65 -6.67 11.20
CA LEU A 18 -5.56 -7.38 12.08
C LEU A 18 -6.96 -6.78 12.03
N MET A 19 -7.04 -5.47 12.09
CA MET A 19 -8.31 -4.75 12.03
C MET A 19 -9.04 -5.00 10.70
N LEU A 20 -8.33 -4.89 9.58
CA LEU A 20 -8.93 -5.07 8.25
C LEU A 20 -9.32 -6.52 8.00
N LYS A 21 -8.50 -7.47 8.45
CA LYS A 21 -8.83 -8.91 8.32
C LYS A 21 -10.04 -9.28 9.15
N SER A 22 -10.27 -8.64 10.29
CA SER A 22 -11.47 -8.86 11.10
C SER A 22 -12.75 -8.46 10.36
N GLU A 23 -12.64 -7.57 9.37
CA GLU A 23 -13.73 -7.16 8.49
C GLU A 23 -13.74 -7.94 7.17
N SER A 24 -13.02 -9.04 7.10
CA SER A 24 -12.95 -9.94 5.94
C SER A 24 -12.28 -9.32 4.70
N PHE A 25 -11.42 -8.30 4.89
CA PHE A 25 -10.63 -7.73 3.80
C PHE A 25 -9.37 -8.57 3.56
N ASN A 26 -8.95 -8.67 2.30
CA ASN A 26 -7.68 -9.26 1.93
C ASN A 26 -6.62 -8.17 1.92
N VAL A 27 -5.62 -8.29 2.80
CA VAL A 27 -4.58 -7.27 2.98
C VAL A 27 -3.24 -7.83 2.53
N TYR A 28 -2.56 -7.05 1.71
CA TYR A 28 -1.20 -7.33 1.23
C TYR A 28 -0.31 -6.20 1.72
N THR A 29 0.74 -6.52 2.45
CA THR A 29 1.60 -5.52 3.11
C THR A 29 3.00 -5.56 2.54
N THR A 30 3.57 -4.37 2.33
CA THR A 30 5.00 -4.22 2.05
C THR A 30 5.55 -3.06 2.88
N ASP A 31 6.84 -3.11 3.18
CA ASP A 31 7.55 -2.07 3.93
C ASP A 31 8.36 -1.14 3.02
N LEU A 32 8.37 -1.39 1.71
CA LEU A 32 9.13 -0.62 0.74
C LEU A 32 8.22 0.06 -0.28
N GLY A 33 8.51 1.32 -0.56
CA GLY A 33 7.77 2.09 -1.57
C GLY A 33 7.94 1.53 -2.97
N GLU A 34 9.16 1.11 -3.34
CA GLU A 34 9.44 0.51 -4.64
C GLU A 34 8.60 -0.75 -4.86
N GLU A 35 8.58 -1.65 -3.87
CA GLU A 35 7.76 -2.85 -3.93
C GLU A 35 6.26 -2.50 -4.00
N GLY A 36 5.84 -1.48 -3.26
CA GLY A 36 4.46 -0.98 -3.30
C GLY A 36 4.06 -0.50 -4.68
N VAL A 37 4.95 0.20 -5.38
CA VAL A 37 4.71 0.62 -6.77
C VAL A 37 4.55 -0.61 -7.67
N ASP A 38 5.45 -1.57 -7.57
CA ASP A 38 5.40 -2.78 -8.39
C ASP A 38 4.10 -3.57 -8.14
N LEU A 39 3.74 -3.78 -6.89
CA LEU A 39 2.51 -4.48 -6.52
C LEU A 39 1.27 -3.73 -7.02
N GLY A 40 1.26 -2.42 -6.87
CA GLY A 40 0.15 -1.58 -7.32
C GLY A 40 -0.07 -1.61 -8.83
N LYS A 41 1.01 -1.85 -9.60
CA LYS A 41 0.92 -2.01 -11.05
C LYS A 41 0.49 -3.42 -11.46
N LEU A 42 0.92 -4.44 -10.72
CA LEU A 42 0.74 -5.85 -11.09
C LEU A 42 -0.65 -6.37 -10.73
N TYR A 43 -1.23 -5.88 -9.65
CA TYR A 43 -2.48 -6.42 -9.12
C TYR A 43 -3.54 -5.35 -8.97
N ASP A 44 -4.80 -5.76 -9.04
CA ASP A 44 -5.93 -4.87 -8.82
C ASP A 44 -6.28 -4.80 -7.34
N TYR A 45 -6.08 -3.64 -6.75
CA TYR A 45 -6.51 -3.35 -5.38
C TYR A 45 -7.70 -2.41 -5.40
N ASP A 46 -8.53 -2.50 -4.37
CA ASP A 46 -9.66 -1.59 -4.18
C ASP A 46 -9.21 -0.27 -3.55
N ILE A 47 -8.17 -0.35 -2.71
CA ILE A 47 -7.59 0.82 -2.06
C ILE A 47 -6.13 0.55 -1.70
N ILE A 48 -5.34 1.61 -1.67
CA ILE A 48 -3.96 1.59 -1.20
C ILE A 48 -3.85 2.48 0.03
N LEU A 49 -3.39 1.90 1.15
CA LEU A 49 -3.06 2.65 2.37
C LEU A 49 -1.56 2.88 2.39
N LEU A 50 -1.16 4.14 2.50
CA LEU A 50 0.21 4.55 2.21
C LEU A 50 0.79 5.41 3.32
N ASP A 51 1.91 4.95 3.90
CA ASP A 51 2.74 5.78 4.77
C ASP A 51 3.52 6.77 3.92
N LEU A 52 3.56 8.02 4.36
CA LEU A 52 4.29 9.08 3.64
C LEU A 52 5.81 9.02 3.86
N ASN A 53 6.26 8.36 4.92
CA ASN A 53 7.68 8.27 5.29
C ASN A 53 8.15 6.82 5.21
N LEU A 54 8.58 6.40 4.01
CA LEU A 54 9.12 5.07 3.80
C LEU A 54 10.66 5.12 3.77
N PRO A 55 11.36 3.99 4.04
CA PRO A 55 12.81 4.00 4.10
C PRO A 55 13.49 4.25 2.75
N ASP A 56 12.87 3.86 1.65
CA ASP A 56 13.46 3.93 0.31
C ASP A 56 12.97 5.11 -0.52
N MET A 57 11.80 5.66 -0.22
CA MET A 57 11.23 6.80 -0.94
C MET A 57 10.06 7.40 -0.17
N SER A 58 9.62 8.60 -0.55
CA SER A 58 8.44 9.17 0.09
C SER A 58 7.15 8.53 -0.45
N GLY A 59 6.10 8.54 0.37
CA GLY A 59 4.79 8.08 -0.08
C GLY A 59 4.23 8.90 -1.22
N TYR A 60 4.57 10.20 -1.29
CA TYR A 60 4.18 11.05 -2.42
C TYR A 60 4.80 10.55 -3.73
N ASP A 61 6.03 10.05 -3.69
CA ASP A 61 6.69 9.47 -4.88
C ASP A 61 5.99 8.19 -5.32
N VAL A 62 5.55 7.36 -4.37
CA VAL A 62 4.77 6.16 -4.67
C VAL A 62 3.49 6.53 -5.41
N LEU A 63 2.74 7.50 -4.87
CA LEU A 63 1.51 7.99 -5.48
C LEU A 63 1.78 8.52 -6.89
N LYS A 64 2.79 9.35 -7.04
CA LYS A 64 3.17 9.94 -8.33
C LYS A 64 3.49 8.87 -9.36
N GLN A 65 4.32 7.89 -9.02
CA GLN A 65 4.70 6.82 -9.95
C GLN A 65 3.50 5.99 -10.38
N LEU A 66 2.58 5.69 -9.47
CA LEU A 66 1.36 4.96 -9.82
C LEU A 66 0.47 5.77 -10.76
N ARG A 67 0.30 7.07 -10.50
CA ARG A 67 -0.51 7.94 -11.36
C ARG A 67 0.11 8.13 -12.75
N VAL A 68 1.43 8.28 -12.83
CA VAL A 68 2.14 8.34 -14.12
C VAL A 68 1.95 7.05 -14.92
N SER A 69 1.89 5.91 -14.25
CA SER A 69 1.60 4.61 -14.88
C SER A 69 0.11 4.39 -15.14
N LYS A 70 -0.72 5.40 -14.95
CA LYS A 70 -2.18 5.38 -15.19
C LYS A 70 -2.94 4.40 -14.29
N ILE A 71 -2.38 4.11 -13.13
CA ILE A 71 -3.07 3.34 -12.09
C ILE A 71 -3.96 4.30 -11.32
N LYS A 72 -5.26 4.00 -11.26
CA LYS A 72 -6.28 4.88 -10.68
C LYS A 72 -6.81 4.40 -9.34
N THR A 73 -6.21 3.38 -8.77
CA THR A 73 -6.61 2.85 -7.46
C THR A 73 -6.63 3.99 -6.44
N PRO A 74 -7.71 4.15 -5.67
CA PRO A 74 -7.77 5.18 -4.63
C PRO A 74 -6.79 4.90 -3.49
N PHE A 75 -6.36 5.97 -2.86
CA PHE A 75 -5.47 5.92 -1.71
C PHE A 75 -6.19 6.27 -0.41
#